data_ea7a89e46f7d60d0a92bdfead05319f0
#
_entry.id   ea7a89e46f7d60d0a92bdfead05319f0
#
_cell.length_a   1.000
_cell.length_b   1.000
_cell.length_c   1.000
_cell.angle_alpha   90.00
_cell.angle_beta   90.00
_cell.angle_gamma   90.00
#
_symmetry.space_group_name_H-M   'P 1'
#
loop_
_entity.id
_entity.type
_entity.pdbx_description
1 polymer ?
#
loop_
_entity_poly.entity_id
_entity_poly.type
_entity_poly.pdbx_seq_one_letter_code
_entity_poly.pdbx_strand_id
1 'polypeptide(L)'
;FMRVAVPEFGAFSMALARVAMAAVIMLAIVAALRQSIHFRARWKTYLAVGAINTALPFIAYSFAAKHIPAGYSAIANSTTPVWSALITWLWFKQPLGAAKWIGIVFAFAGVFVLVGLQPVALTPLVIAGMVAAVLAASLYAAASFLIQRYLTGESGLPGAAGMLWGATMWLIAPGLFYAPEAMPTVNAWGAVLALSVLCTVLGYGMFFHLIKTIGPQRASSVAFLFPAFAAFWGWLILSEPITFNMIAGMALVLVGTALVSMSASKTGPTTTWERLRDTQLVPFLFAALPPLRRLIANVVSRSARLYRNEADAVRQHARTLLPDLTDTELETAVADHRFTRLTDHADMWIYKLWGTRWYDKHIVLDAKHDGAFEQGFYLGYHFGGSWWIAAFLRERNLPTAILFWDTEKPQAWIPRLMHRITHWRVNTIGRLLGVPQLFTNTEGVSWQIIRNWRNGVSLIAMADVPPPLVDRTCTVEFFDRPAEFPPSLIELALRQKKPIYLFKAEWDRVTMRPIMQVREVVGLNHELVLQDFVDELESMIRRRPGAWHLWGDATLFFRQS
;
A
#
# COMPACT_ATOMS: atom_id res chain seq x y z
N PHE A 1 6.48 25.66 23.99
CA PHE A 1 6.34 27.00 23.39
C PHE A 1 5.00 27.65 23.72
N MET A 2 3.82 27.02 23.40
CA MET A 2 2.52 27.62 23.71
C MET A 2 2.35 28.00 25.18
N ARG A 3 2.77 27.14 26.13
CA ARG A 3 2.68 27.41 27.55
C ARG A 3 3.57 28.57 28.03
N VAL A 4 4.59 28.93 27.26
CA VAL A 4 5.42 30.11 27.50
C VAL A 4 4.78 31.38 26.93
N ALA A 5 4.24 31.29 25.70
CA ALA A 5 3.72 32.47 25.01
C ALA A 5 2.28 32.86 25.41
N VAL A 6 1.36 31.86 25.61
CA VAL A 6 -0.06 32.14 25.86
C VAL A 6 -0.36 32.96 27.10
N PRO A 7 0.36 32.79 28.25
CA PRO A 7 0.13 33.64 29.43
C PRO A 7 0.28 35.13 29.17
N GLU A 8 1.21 35.52 28.29
CA GLU A 8 1.50 36.91 27.98
C GLU A 8 0.70 37.45 26.78
N PHE A 9 0.53 36.65 25.74
CA PHE A 9 -0.21 37.06 24.52
C PHE A 9 -1.73 36.88 24.63
N GLY A 10 -2.19 35.98 25.49
CA GLY A 10 -3.55 35.44 25.38
C GLY A 10 -3.73 34.48 24.19
N ALA A 11 -4.88 33.80 24.14
CA ALA A 11 -5.10 32.75 23.16
C ALA A 11 -5.23 33.28 21.71
N PHE A 12 -5.93 34.38 21.52
CA PHE A 12 -6.22 34.94 20.19
C PHE A 12 -5.00 35.63 19.57
N SER A 13 -4.34 36.49 20.33
CA SER A 13 -3.16 37.25 19.86
C SER A 13 -1.96 36.34 19.62
N MET A 14 -1.78 35.29 20.45
CA MET A 14 -0.76 34.28 20.20
C MET A 14 -1.06 33.48 18.92
N ALA A 15 -2.31 33.09 18.70
CA ALA A 15 -2.69 32.41 17.47
C ALA A 15 -2.46 33.30 16.23
N LEU A 16 -2.84 34.61 16.32
CA LEU A 16 -2.58 35.57 15.25
C LEU A 16 -1.07 35.71 14.99
N ALA A 17 -0.26 36.00 16.02
CA ALA A 17 1.18 36.21 15.87
C ALA A 17 1.86 34.99 15.24
N ARG A 18 1.55 33.78 15.73
CA ARG A 18 2.07 32.52 15.21
C ARG A 18 1.72 32.31 13.72
N VAL A 19 0.44 32.48 13.38
CA VAL A 19 -0.05 32.17 12.02
C VAL A 19 0.39 33.23 11.03
N ALA A 20 0.36 34.51 11.40
CA ALA A 20 0.82 35.61 10.54
C ALA A 20 2.31 35.50 10.21
N MET A 21 3.16 35.25 11.22
CA MET A 21 4.59 35.02 11.01
C MET A 21 4.84 33.82 10.12
N ALA A 22 4.15 32.70 10.37
CA ALA A 22 4.26 31.51 9.54
C ALA A 22 3.78 31.76 8.10
N ALA A 23 2.69 32.52 7.92
CA ALA A 23 2.16 32.89 6.59
C ALA A 23 3.18 33.72 5.79
N VAL A 24 3.78 34.75 6.43
CA VAL A 24 4.81 35.58 5.79
C VAL A 24 6.01 34.76 5.36
N ILE A 25 6.54 33.91 6.26
CA ILE A 25 7.69 33.06 5.96
C ILE A 25 7.35 32.06 4.83
N MET A 26 6.18 31.41 4.90
CA MET A 26 5.78 30.44 3.90
C MET A 26 5.54 31.09 2.52
N LEU A 27 4.94 32.29 2.49
CA LEU A 27 4.78 33.07 1.26
C LEU A 27 6.15 33.45 0.66
N ALA A 28 7.11 33.86 1.50
CA ALA A 28 8.48 34.16 1.06
C ALA A 28 9.17 32.91 0.47
N ILE A 29 9.02 31.75 1.12
CA ILE A 29 9.57 30.48 0.61
C ILE A 29 8.95 30.11 -0.76
N VAL A 30 7.63 30.19 -0.88
CA VAL A 30 6.92 29.88 -2.13
C VAL A 30 7.34 30.84 -3.25
N ALA A 31 7.50 32.13 -2.94
CA ALA A 31 8.01 33.13 -3.88
C ALA A 31 9.47 32.84 -4.29
N ALA A 32 10.34 32.50 -3.34
CA ALA A 32 11.73 32.13 -3.62
C ALA A 32 11.84 30.86 -4.48
N LEU A 33 10.95 29.90 -4.29
CA LEU A 33 10.85 28.68 -5.12
C LEU A 33 10.14 28.92 -6.45
N ARG A 34 9.72 30.14 -6.74
CA ARG A 34 8.98 30.54 -7.95
C ARG A 34 7.71 29.70 -8.20
N GLN A 35 7.06 29.25 -7.13
CA GLN A 35 5.80 28.52 -7.23
C GLN A 35 4.62 29.51 -7.24
N SER A 36 3.60 29.22 -8.04
CA SER A 36 2.41 30.09 -8.14
C SER A 36 1.36 29.73 -7.09
N ILE A 37 0.80 30.76 -6.43
CA ILE A 37 -0.36 30.64 -5.56
C ILE A 37 -1.54 31.24 -6.31
N HIS A 38 -2.62 30.48 -6.46
CA HIS A 38 -3.79 30.89 -7.23
C HIS A 38 -4.76 31.72 -6.38
N PHE A 39 -4.30 32.81 -5.74
CA PHE A 39 -5.11 33.64 -4.85
C PHE A 39 -6.43 34.11 -5.49
N ARG A 40 -6.39 34.67 -6.70
CA ARG A 40 -7.60 35.20 -7.36
C ARG A 40 -8.67 34.13 -7.57
N ALA A 41 -8.28 32.91 -7.91
CA ALA A 41 -9.20 31.82 -8.19
C ALA A 41 -9.70 31.11 -6.91
N ARG A 42 -8.88 31.09 -5.85
CA ARG A 42 -9.11 30.21 -4.69
C ARG A 42 -9.18 30.90 -3.32
N TRP A 43 -9.26 32.23 -3.27
CA TRP A 43 -9.27 32.98 -2.00
C TRP A 43 -10.36 32.53 -1.02
N LYS A 44 -11.58 32.23 -1.54
CA LYS A 44 -12.70 31.71 -0.72
C LYS A 44 -12.36 30.35 -0.10
N THR A 45 -11.72 29.49 -0.87
CA THR A 45 -11.27 28.17 -0.40
C THR A 45 -10.18 28.32 0.66
N TYR A 46 -9.20 29.20 0.45
CA TYR A 46 -8.16 29.47 1.43
C TYR A 46 -8.72 30.06 2.74
N LEU A 47 -9.71 30.95 2.67
CA LEU A 47 -10.41 31.47 3.85
C LEU A 47 -11.15 30.33 4.57
N ALA A 48 -11.96 29.53 3.89
CA ALA A 48 -12.74 28.47 4.50
C ALA A 48 -11.86 27.38 5.12
N VAL A 49 -10.86 26.90 4.37
CA VAL A 49 -9.95 25.86 4.85
C VAL A 49 -9.02 26.44 5.94
N GLY A 50 -8.54 27.67 5.77
CA GLY A 50 -7.72 28.36 6.77
C GLY A 50 -8.44 28.54 8.12
N ALA A 51 -9.74 28.86 8.10
CA ALA A 51 -10.54 28.92 9.31
C ALA A 51 -10.58 27.57 10.04
N ILE A 52 -10.97 26.51 9.35
CA ILE A 52 -11.26 25.19 9.93
C ILE A 52 -9.97 24.40 10.21
N ASN A 53 -8.95 24.51 9.35
CA ASN A 53 -7.69 23.79 9.52
C ASN A 53 -6.67 24.49 10.44
N THR A 54 -6.78 25.80 10.60
CA THR A 54 -5.70 26.55 11.27
C THR A 54 -6.22 27.54 12.32
N ALA A 55 -7.09 28.48 11.96
CA ALA A 55 -7.49 29.56 12.87
C ALA A 55 -8.23 29.02 14.11
N LEU A 56 -9.33 28.31 13.92
CA LEU A 56 -10.13 27.76 15.01
C LEU A 56 -9.37 26.71 15.84
N PRO A 57 -8.67 25.71 15.26
CA PRO A 57 -7.89 24.79 16.05
C PRO A 57 -6.79 25.46 16.86
N PHE A 58 -6.11 26.45 16.31
CA PHE A 58 -5.03 27.12 17.02
C PHE A 58 -5.53 27.98 18.20
N ILE A 59 -6.66 28.65 18.06
CA ILE A 59 -7.34 29.30 19.18
C ILE A 59 -7.68 28.27 20.26
N ALA A 60 -8.29 27.15 19.86
CA ALA A 60 -8.71 26.10 20.78
C ALA A 60 -7.51 25.48 21.53
N TYR A 61 -6.39 25.17 20.83
CA TYR A 61 -5.18 24.69 21.48
C TYR A 61 -4.48 25.75 22.32
N SER A 62 -4.52 27.02 21.93
CA SER A 62 -4.01 28.11 22.76
C SER A 62 -4.77 28.23 24.05
N PHE A 63 -6.10 28.13 23.98
CA PHE A 63 -6.95 28.12 25.18
C PHE A 63 -6.66 26.88 26.03
N ALA A 64 -6.59 25.68 25.42
CA ALA A 64 -6.26 24.45 26.13
C ALA A 64 -4.91 24.51 26.82
N ALA A 65 -3.86 25.06 26.16
CA ALA A 65 -2.51 25.18 26.73
C ALA A 65 -2.44 26.03 28.01
N LYS A 66 -3.42 26.92 28.24
CA LYS A 66 -3.54 27.68 29.46
C LYS A 66 -4.08 26.86 30.63
N HIS A 67 -4.89 25.82 30.36
CA HIS A 67 -5.68 25.15 31.39
C HIS A 67 -5.32 23.67 31.59
N ILE A 68 -4.69 23.04 30.60
CA ILE A 68 -4.30 21.61 30.67
C ILE A 68 -2.84 21.39 30.28
N PRO A 69 -2.19 20.29 30.77
CA PRO A 69 -0.84 19.91 30.37
C PRO A 69 -0.69 19.69 28.88
N ALA A 70 0.53 19.92 28.34
CA ALA A 70 0.82 19.78 26.93
C ALA A 70 0.56 18.35 26.40
N GLY A 71 0.90 17.33 27.21
CA GLY A 71 0.66 15.94 26.90
C GLY A 71 -0.83 15.63 26.67
N TYR A 72 -1.74 16.25 27.42
CA TYR A 72 -3.18 16.03 27.29
C TYR A 72 -3.76 16.59 26.00
N SER A 73 -3.30 17.79 25.60
CA SER A 73 -3.66 18.37 24.30
C SER A 73 -3.19 17.48 23.15
N ALA A 74 -2.01 16.88 23.23
CA ALA A 74 -1.48 16.00 22.21
C ALA A 74 -2.23 14.65 22.14
N ILE A 75 -2.62 14.08 23.30
CA ILE A 75 -3.44 12.86 23.34
C ILE A 75 -4.82 13.13 22.73
N ALA A 76 -5.46 14.27 23.09
CA ALA A 76 -6.72 14.70 22.49
C ALA A 76 -6.59 14.85 20.96
N ASN A 77 -5.49 15.45 20.47
CA ASN A 77 -5.22 15.58 19.03
C ASN A 77 -5.12 14.24 18.31
N SER A 78 -4.61 13.20 18.97
CA SER A 78 -4.51 11.84 18.40
C SER A 78 -5.86 11.19 18.14
N THR A 79 -6.97 11.76 18.62
CA THR A 79 -8.33 11.29 18.29
C THR A 79 -8.79 11.75 16.89
N THR A 80 -8.03 12.56 16.17
CA THR A 80 -8.37 13.07 14.81
C THR A 80 -8.85 11.97 13.86
N PRO A 81 -8.23 10.76 13.76
CA PRO A 81 -8.74 9.68 12.91
C PRO A 81 -10.12 9.16 13.34
N VAL A 82 -10.44 9.21 14.64
CA VAL A 82 -11.76 8.84 15.17
C VAL A 82 -12.83 9.79 14.66
N TRP A 83 -12.56 11.09 14.72
CA TRP A 83 -13.44 12.12 14.16
C TRP A 83 -13.61 11.99 12.65
N SER A 84 -12.54 11.66 11.93
CA SER A 84 -12.62 11.39 10.49
C SER A 84 -13.54 10.20 10.19
N ALA A 85 -13.51 9.14 11.00
CA ALA A 85 -14.41 8.00 10.85
C ALA A 85 -15.87 8.39 11.15
N LEU A 86 -16.12 9.15 12.22
CA LEU A 86 -17.45 9.63 12.59
C LEU A 86 -18.03 10.56 11.52
N ILE A 87 -17.24 11.48 10.97
CA ILE A 87 -17.65 12.35 9.85
C ILE A 87 -17.99 11.49 8.62
N THR A 88 -17.19 10.47 8.31
CA THR A 88 -17.44 9.55 7.20
C THR A 88 -18.77 8.81 7.39
N TRP A 89 -19.08 8.38 8.60
CA TRP A 89 -20.33 7.71 8.92
C TRP A 89 -21.53 8.66 8.88
N LEU A 90 -21.45 9.81 9.54
CA LEU A 90 -22.56 10.76 9.67
C LEU A 90 -22.86 11.50 8.36
N TRP A 91 -21.84 11.99 7.67
CA TRP A 91 -21.97 12.87 6.50
C TRP A 91 -22.05 12.10 5.20
N PHE A 92 -21.18 11.07 5.06
CA PHE A 92 -21.13 10.27 3.83
C PHE A 92 -21.94 8.97 3.93
N LYS A 93 -22.62 8.74 5.06
CA LYS A 93 -23.49 7.57 5.33
C LYS A 93 -22.80 6.22 5.07
N GLN A 94 -21.47 6.18 5.16
CA GLN A 94 -20.72 4.93 4.99
C GLN A 94 -20.73 4.11 6.28
N PRO A 95 -21.16 2.83 6.24
CA PRO A 95 -21.25 2.01 7.44
C PRO A 95 -19.85 1.77 8.04
N LEU A 96 -19.75 1.90 9.35
CA LEU A 96 -18.55 1.56 10.11
C LEU A 96 -18.61 0.09 10.52
N GLY A 97 -17.56 -0.67 10.22
CA GLY A 97 -17.42 -2.05 10.71
C GLY A 97 -17.23 -2.11 12.24
N ALA A 98 -17.50 -3.26 12.86
CA ALA A 98 -17.41 -3.46 14.31
C ALA A 98 -16.05 -3.02 14.90
N ALA A 99 -14.95 -3.31 14.22
CA ALA A 99 -13.61 -2.89 14.67
C ALA A 99 -13.45 -1.37 14.79
N LYS A 100 -14.11 -0.59 13.92
CA LYS A 100 -14.10 0.89 14.03
C LYS A 100 -14.89 1.36 15.21
N TRP A 101 -16.07 0.76 15.47
CA TRP A 101 -16.86 1.09 16.66
C TRP A 101 -16.10 0.79 17.95
N ILE A 102 -15.48 -0.39 18.04
CA ILE A 102 -14.62 -0.75 19.18
C ILE A 102 -13.49 0.28 19.31
N GLY A 103 -12.82 0.65 18.23
CA GLY A 103 -11.76 1.67 18.23
C GLY A 103 -12.24 3.05 18.69
N ILE A 104 -13.43 3.47 18.29
CA ILE A 104 -14.06 4.72 18.75
C ILE A 104 -14.29 4.67 20.28
N VAL A 105 -14.84 3.58 20.79
CA VAL A 105 -15.07 3.39 22.22
C VAL A 105 -13.75 3.45 23.00
N PHE A 106 -12.71 2.74 22.55
CA PHE A 106 -11.39 2.77 23.19
C PHE A 106 -10.78 4.17 23.19
N ALA A 107 -10.89 4.93 22.10
CA ALA A 107 -10.34 6.27 22.02
C ALA A 107 -11.07 7.23 23.00
N PHE A 108 -12.40 7.20 23.07
CA PHE A 108 -13.13 8.02 24.02
C PHE A 108 -12.93 7.58 25.47
N ALA A 109 -12.84 6.27 25.74
CA ALA A 109 -12.47 5.75 27.06
C ALA A 109 -11.09 6.24 27.48
N GLY A 110 -10.11 6.30 26.56
CA GLY A 110 -8.78 6.84 26.82
C GLY A 110 -8.80 8.32 27.17
N VAL A 111 -9.60 9.12 26.49
CA VAL A 111 -9.79 10.54 26.83
C VAL A 111 -10.48 10.67 28.19
N PHE A 112 -11.46 9.81 28.49
CA PHE A 112 -12.13 9.81 29.79
C PHE A 112 -11.19 9.43 30.94
N VAL A 113 -10.35 8.41 30.77
CA VAL A 113 -9.31 8.00 31.75
C VAL A 113 -8.33 9.13 31.99
N LEU A 114 -7.97 9.86 30.92
CA LEU A 114 -7.09 11.01 31.01
C LEU A 114 -7.68 12.13 31.87
N VAL A 115 -8.97 12.40 31.76
CA VAL A 115 -9.68 13.47 32.48
C VAL A 115 -10.11 13.04 33.88
N GLY A 116 -10.67 11.85 34.00
CA GLY A 116 -11.44 11.43 35.17
C GLY A 116 -10.63 10.90 36.35
N LEU A 117 -9.37 10.49 36.15
CA LEU A 117 -8.53 9.87 37.20
C LEU A 117 -7.39 10.77 37.69
N GLN A 118 -7.54 12.08 37.57
CA GLN A 118 -6.49 13.05 37.89
C GLN A 118 -6.43 13.40 39.38
N PRO A 119 -5.23 13.68 39.93
CA PRO A 119 -5.08 14.38 41.19
C PRO A 119 -5.38 15.89 41.09
N VAL A 120 -5.60 16.41 39.87
CA VAL A 120 -5.96 17.82 39.63
C VAL A 120 -7.47 17.98 39.76
N ALA A 121 -7.93 18.93 40.59
CA ALA A 121 -9.32 19.25 40.76
C ALA A 121 -9.97 19.51 39.39
N LEU A 122 -11.04 18.76 39.05
CA LEU A 122 -11.82 18.98 37.84
C LEU A 122 -12.54 20.31 37.90
N THR A 123 -11.81 21.39 37.62
CA THR A 123 -12.43 22.70 37.49
C THR A 123 -13.15 22.85 36.16
N PRO A 124 -14.17 23.69 36.08
CA PRO A 124 -14.86 23.97 34.80
C PRO A 124 -13.89 24.40 33.68
N LEU A 125 -12.78 25.06 34.01
CA LEU A 125 -11.77 25.51 33.06
C LEU A 125 -10.90 24.36 32.53
N VAL A 126 -10.59 23.37 33.34
CA VAL A 126 -9.88 22.15 32.89
C VAL A 126 -10.74 21.35 31.95
N ILE A 127 -12.02 21.19 32.27
CA ILE A 127 -12.99 20.52 31.38
C ILE A 127 -13.11 21.30 30.05
N ALA A 128 -13.25 22.62 30.12
CA ALA A 128 -13.32 23.47 28.91
C ALA A 128 -12.04 23.35 28.07
N GLY A 129 -10.87 23.28 28.68
CA GLY A 129 -9.59 23.07 28.01
C GLY A 129 -9.52 21.72 27.26
N MET A 130 -10.01 20.63 27.88
CA MET A 130 -10.12 19.33 27.23
C MET A 130 -11.11 19.32 26.07
N VAL A 131 -12.30 19.92 26.27
CA VAL A 131 -13.31 20.07 25.21
C VAL A 131 -12.73 20.87 24.04
N ALA A 132 -12.01 21.95 24.30
CA ALA A 132 -11.35 22.75 23.27
C ALA A 132 -10.31 21.93 22.49
N ALA A 133 -9.50 21.10 23.17
CA ALA A 133 -8.51 20.25 22.51
C ALA A 133 -9.18 19.16 21.64
N VAL A 134 -10.26 18.53 22.11
CA VAL A 134 -11.03 17.53 21.36
C VAL A 134 -11.75 18.19 20.18
N LEU A 135 -12.31 19.39 20.35
CA LEU A 135 -12.91 20.18 19.28
C LEU A 135 -11.87 20.52 18.19
N ALA A 136 -10.66 20.91 18.57
CA ALA A 136 -9.59 21.17 17.62
C ALA A 136 -9.26 19.92 16.79
N ALA A 137 -9.21 18.73 17.41
CA ALA A 137 -9.00 17.46 16.70
C ALA A 137 -10.13 17.16 15.69
N SER A 138 -11.39 17.43 16.06
CA SER A 138 -12.53 17.25 15.15
C SER A 138 -12.50 18.23 13.97
N LEU A 139 -12.06 19.47 14.20
CA LEU A 139 -11.88 20.48 13.15
C LEU A 139 -10.76 20.04 12.16
N TYR A 140 -9.65 19.49 12.62
CA TYR A 140 -8.62 18.92 11.74
C TYR A 140 -9.16 17.79 10.88
N ALA A 141 -9.98 16.93 11.47
CA ALA A 141 -10.65 15.87 10.71
C ALA A 141 -11.55 16.45 9.61
N ALA A 142 -12.40 17.41 9.93
CA ALA A 142 -13.28 18.09 8.97
C ALA A 142 -12.47 18.82 7.88
N ALA A 143 -11.39 19.53 8.27
CA ALA A 143 -10.51 20.22 7.35
C ALA A 143 -9.88 19.26 6.32
N SER A 144 -9.51 18.05 6.72
CA SER A 144 -8.94 17.05 5.82
C SER A 144 -9.86 16.74 4.64
N PHE A 145 -11.18 16.64 4.86
CA PHE A 145 -12.17 16.43 3.79
C PHE A 145 -12.31 17.66 2.88
N LEU A 146 -12.26 18.88 3.46
CA LEU A 146 -12.31 20.12 2.67
C LEU A 146 -11.05 20.29 1.80
N ILE A 147 -9.88 20.00 2.35
CA ILE A 147 -8.60 20.02 1.62
C ILE A 147 -8.68 19.04 0.44
N GLN A 148 -9.11 17.80 0.70
CA GLN A 148 -9.23 16.78 -0.34
C GLN A 148 -10.23 17.19 -1.43
N ARG A 149 -11.32 17.86 -1.08
CA ARG A 149 -12.37 18.25 -2.04
C ARG A 149 -12.00 19.49 -2.85
N TYR A 150 -11.42 20.50 -2.22
CA TYR A 150 -11.27 21.84 -2.80
C TYR A 150 -9.85 22.27 -3.13
N LEU A 151 -8.84 21.60 -2.58
CA LEU A 151 -7.42 21.90 -2.85
C LEU A 151 -6.71 20.79 -3.64
N THR A 152 -7.46 19.85 -4.21
CA THR A 152 -6.92 18.86 -5.16
C THR A 152 -6.26 19.58 -6.35
N GLY A 153 -5.00 19.22 -6.66
CA GLY A 153 -4.24 19.82 -7.77
C GLY A 153 -3.36 21.00 -7.37
N GLU A 154 -3.39 21.48 -6.13
CA GLU A 154 -2.37 22.41 -5.63
C GLU A 154 -1.14 21.65 -5.09
N SER A 155 0.05 22.13 -5.43
CA SER A 155 1.27 21.62 -4.81
C SER A 155 1.31 21.98 -3.33
N GLY A 156 1.86 21.10 -2.48
CA GLY A 156 1.74 21.19 -1.03
C GLY A 156 2.09 22.55 -0.41
N LEU A 157 3.23 23.17 -0.77
CA LEU A 157 3.67 24.44 -0.16
C LEU A 157 2.79 25.66 -0.55
N PRO A 158 2.40 25.87 -1.82
CA PRO A 158 1.45 26.93 -2.19
C PRO A 158 0.09 26.80 -1.50
N GLY A 159 -0.45 25.60 -1.41
CA GLY A 159 -1.69 25.35 -0.69
C GLY A 159 -1.58 25.68 0.80
N ALA A 160 -0.47 25.30 1.46
CA ALA A 160 -0.20 25.67 2.86
C ALA A 160 -0.08 27.19 3.04
N ALA A 161 0.65 27.87 2.15
CA ALA A 161 0.76 29.34 2.20
C ALA A 161 -0.60 30.02 2.07
N GLY A 162 -1.44 29.56 1.13
CA GLY A 162 -2.80 30.07 0.97
C GLY A 162 -3.69 29.84 2.20
N MET A 163 -3.63 28.64 2.80
CA MET A 163 -4.38 28.35 4.04
C MET A 163 -3.91 29.19 5.23
N LEU A 164 -2.60 29.39 5.40
CA LEU A 164 -2.05 30.24 6.47
C LEU A 164 -2.44 31.70 6.27
N TRP A 165 -2.40 32.19 5.04
CA TRP A 165 -2.94 33.51 4.71
C TRP A 165 -4.41 33.62 5.07
N GLY A 166 -5.26 32.67 4.65
CA GLY A 166 -6.69 32.65 4.96
C GLY A 166 -6.96 32.62 6.47
N ALA A 167 -6.20 31.82 7.22
CA ALA A 167 -6.29 31.78 8.67
C ALA A 167 -5.89 33.10 9.32
N THR A 168 -4.85 33.77 8.80
CA THR A 168 -4.43 35.09 9.29
C THR A 168 -5.57 36.11 9.16
N MET A 169 -6.27 36.11 8.02
CA MET A 169 -7.40 37.04 7.81
C MET A 169 -8.49 36.86 8.88
N TRP A 170 -8.80 35.62 9.26
CA TRP A 170 -9.77 35.36 10.34
C TRP A 170 -9.27 35.75 11.72
N LEU A 171 -7.96 35.69 11.95
CA LEU A 171 -7.36 35.95 13.26
C LEU A 171 -7.05 37.44 13.51
N ILE A 172 -6.99 38.28 12.46
CA ILE A 172 -6.69 39.72 12.62
C ILE A 172 -7.64 40.38 13.59
N ALA A 173 -8.95 40.30 13.34
CA ALA A 173 -9.92 40.99 14.18
C ALA A 173 -9.90 40.52 15.66
N PRO A 174 -10.07 39.21 15.97
CA PRO A 174 -10.03 38.76 17.36
C PRO A 174 -8.64 38.94 18.01
N GLY A 175 -7.54 38.74 17.25
CA GLY A 175 -6.19 38.87 17.78
C GLY A 175 -5.82 40.29 18.14
N LEU A 176 -6.30 41.29 17.41
CA LEU A 176 -6.11 42.71 17.75
C LEU A 176 -7.06 43.15 18.84
N PHE A 177 -8.31 42.69 18.85
CA PHE A 177 -9.30 43.05 19.86
C PHE A 177 -8.86 42.57 21.28
N TYR A 178 -8.29 41.37 21.35
CA TYR A 178 -7.76 40.81 22.61
C TYR A 178 -6.24 40.97 22.70
N ALA A 179 -5.68 42.05 22.13
CA ALA A 179 -4.27 42.33 22.23
C ALA A 179 -3.83 42.50 23.71
N PRO A 180 -2.65 42.02 24.08
CA PRO A 180 -2.17 42.18 25.45
C PRO A 180 -1.95 43.66 25.77
N GLU A 181 -2.31 44.07 26.99
CA GLU A 181 -2.14 45.46 27.48
C GLU A 181 -0.67 45.86 27.60
N ALA A 182 0.18 44.89 27.94
CA ALA A 182 1.62 45.08 28.06
C ALA A 182 2.36 44.35 26.93
N MET A 183 3.50 44.91 26.50
CA MET A 183 4.34 44.23 25.50
C MET A 183 4.87 42.91 26.05
N PRO A 184 4.63 41.79 25.33
CA PRO A 184 5.16 40.50 25.74
C PRO A 184 6.68 40.48 25.78
N THR A 185 7.24 39.66 26.66
CA THR A 185 8.68 39.54 26.84
C THR A 185 9.37 38.96 25.60
N VAL A 186 10.68 39.17 25.51
CA VAL A 186 11.51 38.57 24.42
C VAL A 186 11.41 37.04 24.41
N ASN A 187 11.26 36.41 25.58
CA ASN A 187 11.06 34.95 25.69
C ASN A 187 9.73 34.51 25.07
N ALA A 188 8.66 35.26 25.31
CA ALA A 188 7.35 35.00 24.73
C ALA A 188 7.38 35.18 23.20
N TRP A 189 8.01 36.23 22.68
CA TRP A 189 8.24 36.42 21.25
C TRP A 189 9.12 35.32 20.64
N GLY A 190 10.18 34.89 21.33
CA GLY A 190 11.02 33.76 20.93
C GLY A 190 10.23 32.45 20.83
N ALA A 191 9.32 32.20 21.76
CA ALA A 191 8.43 31.04 21.73
C ALA A 191 7.45 31.09 20.56
N VAL A 192 6.88 32.25 20.23
CA VAL A 192 6.01 32.44 19.06
C VAL A 192 6.78 32.22 17.75
N LEU A 193 8.00 32.76 17.66
CA LEU A 193 8.86 32.54 16.49
C LEU A 193 9.19 31.06 16.31
N ALA A 194 9.57 30.38 17.41
CA ALA A 194 9.82 28.92 17.36
C ALA A 194 8.58 28.13 16.94
N LEU A 195 7.40 28.48 17.43
CA LEU A 195 6.13 27.89 16.97
C LEU A 195 5.87 28.12 15.49
N SER A 196 6.13 29.34 15.01
CA SER A 196 5.92 29.70 13.60
C SER A 196 6.89 28.96 12.68
N VAL A 197 8.19 28.96 12.99
CA VAL A 197 9.24 28.39 12.15
C VAL A 197 9.28 26.87 12.28
N LEU A 198 9.50 26.35 13.50
CA LEU A 198 9.74 24.91 13.71
C LEU A 198 8.46 24.09 13.62
N CYS A 199 7.39 24.55 14.28
CA CYS A 199 6.17 23.75 14.38
C CYS A 199 5.18 24.00 13.22
N THR A 200 5.31 25.11 12.50
CA THR A 200 4.37 25.41 11.40
C THR A 200 5.07 25.35 10.05
N VAL A 201 6.04 26.20 9.76
CA VAL A 201 6.68 26.25 8.42
C VAL A 201 7.46 24.97 8.13
N LEU A 202 8.37 24.60 9.03
CA LEU A 202 9.17 23.37 8.88
C LEU A 202 8.28 22.11 8.96
N GLY A 203 7.31 22.11 9.88
CA GLY A 203 6.35 21.03 10.03
C GLY A 203 5.56 20.77 8.76
N TYR A 204 4.98 21.78 8.11
CA TYR A 204 4.32 21.64 6.83
C TYR A 204 5.30 21.21 5.73
N GLY A 205 6.49 21.83 5.65
CA GLY A 205 7.51 21.47 4.66
C GLY A 205 7.88 19.99 4.72
N MET A 206 8.19 19.48 5.93
CA MET A 206 8.52 18.07 6.14
C MET A 206 7.33 17.14 5.88
N PHE A 207 6.14 17.53 6.31
CA PHE A 207 4.94 16.72 6.10
C PHE A 207 4.59 16.57 4.61
N PHE A 208 4.68 17.65 3.83
CA PHE A 208 4.47 17.58 2.39
C PHE A 208 5.59 16.83 1.66
N HIS A 209 6.83 16.93 2.15
CA HIS A 209 7.92 16.10 1.62
C HIS A 209 7.65 14.60 1.89
N LEU A 210 7.19 14.24 3.09
CA LEU A 210 6.78 12.86 3.40
C LEU A 210 5.62 12.39 2.52
N ILE A 211 4.59 13.22 2.33
CA ILE A 211 3.47 12.89 1.42
C ILE A 211 3.99 12.58 0.02
N LYS A 212 4.92 13.38 -0.49
CA LYS A 212 5.51 13.19 -1.83
C LYS A 212 6.38 11.93 -1.94
N THR A 213 7.09 11.55 -0.86
CA THR A 213 8.06 10.45 -0.88
C THR A 213 7.47 9.11 -0.48
N ILE A 214 6.57 9.07 0.51
CA ILE A 214 6.01 7.83 1.06
C ILE A 214 4.48 7.73 0.96
N GLY A 215 3.85 8.77 0.41
CA GLY A 215 2.40 8.87 0.23
C GLY A 215 1.65 9.39 1.47
N PRO A 216 0.43 9.94 1.29
CA PRO A 216 -0.32 10.63 2.34
C PRO A 216 -0.70 9.72 3.51
N GLN A 217 -1.06 8.47 3.22
CA GLN A 217 -1.49 7.50 4.24
C GLN A 217 -0.36 7.13 5.21
N ARG A 218 0.87 6.99 4.71
CA ARG A 218 2.04 6.71 5.57
C ARG A 218 2.53 7.97 6.28
N ALA A 219 2.47 9.12 5.63
CA ALA A 219 2.81 10.39 6.25
C ALA A 219 1.93 10.69 7.46
N SER A 220 0.63 10.37 7.41
CA SER A 220 -0.30 10.58 8.53
C SER A 220 -0.02 9.69 9.75
N SER A 221 0.74 8.59 9.63
CA SER A 221 1.13 7.77 10.79
C SER A 221 2.04 8.50 11.78
N VAL A 222 2.67 9.61 11.38
CA VAL A 222 3.42 10.51 12.28
C VAL A 222 2.54 11.00 13.44
N ALA A 223 1.23 11.14 13.24
CA ALA A 223 0.30 11.56 14.28
C ALA A 223 0.28 10.63 15.50
N PHE A 224 0.60 9.34 15.34
CA PHE A 224 0.70 8.39 16.46
C PHE A 224 1.91 8.66 17.38
N LEU A 225 2.90 9.40 16.90
CA LEU A 225 4.06 9.76 17.69
C LEU A 225 3.84 11.03 18.53
N PHE A 226 2.85 11.86 18.19
CA PHE A 226 2.59 13.13 18.86
C PHE A 226 2.42 13.00 20.38
N PRO A 227 1.62 12.07 20.92
CA PRO A 227 1.47 11.96 22.36
C PRO A 227 2.77 11.60 23.10
N ALA A 228 3.54 10.67 22.53
CA ALA A 228 4.79 10.24 23.12
C ALA A 228 5.82 11.39 23.16
N PHE A 229 5.98 12.12 22.05
CA PHE A 229 6.87 13.27 22.00
C PHE A 229 6.39 14.44 22.86
N ALA A 230 5.08 14.68 22.92
CA ALA A 230 4.55 15.75 23.76
C ALA A 230 4.72 15.45 25.25
N ALA A 231 4.52 14.19 25.69
CA ALA A 231 4.78 13.74 27.03
C ALA A 231 6.29 13.89 27.39
N PHE A 232 7.16 13.43 26.50
CA PHE A 232 8.61 13.53 26.67
C PHE A 232 9.08 14.98 26.80
N TRP A 233 8.69 15.87 25.90
CA TRP A 233 9.08 17.27 25.94
C TRP A 233 8.41 18.04 27.08
N GLY A 234 7.17 17.70 27.45
CA GLY A 234 6.49 18.25 28.63
C GLY A 234 7.23 17.92 29.90
N TRP A 235 7.64 16.67 30.06
CA TRP A 235 8.46 16.25 31.20
C TRP A 235 9.84 16.93 31.21
N LEU A 236 10.55 16.91 30.07
CA LEU A 236 11.95 17.41 30.00
C LEU A 236 12.05 18.93 30.15
N ILE A 237 11.14 19.70 29.52
CA ILE A 237 11.26 21.17 29.44
C ILE A 237 10.35 21.86 30.46
N LEU A 238 9.16 21.33 30.70
CA LEU A 238 8.14 21.96 31.53
C LEU A 238 8.04 21.33 32.92
N SER A 239 8.85 20.30 33.21
CA SER A 239 8.80 19.52 34.47
C SER A 239 7.39 18.97 34.74
N GLU A 240 6.59 18.69 33.70
CA GLU A 240 5.26 18.09 33.81
C GLU A 240 5.40 16.63 34.24
N PRO A 241 4.73 16.16 35.32
CA PRO A 241 4.82 14.76 35.72
C PRO A 241 4.15 13.84 34.72
N ILE A 242 4.84 12.75 34.33
CA ILE A 242 4.24 11.67 33.58
C ILE A 242 3.46 10.78 34.54
N THR A 243 2.14 10.90 34.53
CA THR A 243 1.28 10.14 35.44
C THR A 243 0.86 8.80 34.81
N PHE A 244 0.51 7.82 35.66
CA PHE A 244 -0.01 6.54 35.20
C PHE A 244 -1.26 6.71 34.30
N ASN A 245 -2.14 7.66 34.68
CA ASN A 245 -3.37 7.95 33.92
C ASN A 245 -3.06 8.51 32.53
N MET A 246 -2.00 9.30 32.41
CA MET A 246 -1.52 9.81 31.11
C MET A 246 -1.03 8.66 30.22
N ILE A 247 -0.29 7.70 30.77
CA ILE A 247 0.19 6.53 30.01
C ILE A 247 -0.99 5.63 29.62
N ALA A 248 -1.89 5.34 30.57
CA ALA A 248 -3.07 4.50 30.31
C ALA A 248 -4.03 5.14 29.30
N GLY A 249 -4.34 6.42 29.45
CA GLY A 249 -5.16 7.17 28.50
C GLY A 249 -4.54 7.25 27.13
N MET A 250 -3.23 7.50 27.03
CA MET A 250 -2.46 7.49 25.79
C MET A 250 -2.52 6.11 25.11
N ALA A 251 -2.29 5.03 25.85
CA ALA A 251 -2.36 3.67 25.31
C ALA A 251 -3.75 3.34 24.75
N LEU A 252 -4.82 3.67 25.47
CA LEU A 252 -6.19 3.47 25.02
C LEU A 252 -6.51 4.30 23.76
N VAL A 253 -6.13 5.58 23.72
CA VAL A 253 -6.35 6.43 22.53
C VAL A 253 -5.56 5.89 21.35
N LEU A 254 -4.30 5.49 21.52
CA LEU A 254 -3.48 4.94 20.44
C LEU A 254 -4.02 3.60 19.90
N VAL A 255 -4.45 2.71 20.78
CA VAL A 255 -5.11 1.45 20.37
C VAL A 255 -6.42 1.74 19.63
N GLY A 256 -7.25 2.63 20.20
CA GLY A 256 -8.51 3.03 19.57
C GLY A 256 -8.32 3.64 18.18
N THR A 257 -7.41 4.59 18.05
CA THR A 257 -7.12 5.24 16.76
C THR A 257 -6.45 4.29 15.77
N ALA A 258 -5.61 3.36 16.23
CA ALA A 258 -5.05 2.31 15.39
C ALA A 258 -6.16 1.40 14.85
N LEU A 259 -7.09 0.94 15.68
CA LEU A 259 -8.24 0.12 15.24
C LEU A 259 -9.11 0.85 14.21
N VAL A 260 -9.38 2.14 14.41
CA VAL A 260 -10.11 2.98 13.45
C VAL A 260 -9.34 3.13 12.14
N SER A 261 -8.04 3.39 12.21
CA SER A 261 -7.18 3.62 11.04
C SER A 261 -6.90 2.34 10.25
N MET A 262 -6.71 1.21 10.94
CA MET A 262 -6.50 -0.10 10.29
C MET A 262 -7.72 -0.57 9.49
N SER A 263 -8.90 -0.07 9.84
CA SER A 263 -10.14 -0.37 9.12
C SER A 263 -10.41 0.57 7.93
N ALA A 264 -9.61 1.62 7.76
CA ALA A 264 -9.74 2.59 6.70
C ALA A 264 -8.76 2.27 5.56
N SER A 265 -9.12 1.47 4.64
CA SER A 265 -8.78 1.53 3.21
C SER A 265 -9.07 0.20 2.51
N LYS A 266 -10.19 0.15 1.85
CA LYS A 266 -10.43 -0.86 0.81
C LYS A 266 -9.72 -0.52 -0.51
N THR A 267 -9.01 0.62 -0.61
CA THR A 267 -8.53 1.15 -1.91
C THR A 267 -7.11 1.75 -1.92
N GLY A 268 -6.31 1.56 -0.86
CA GLY A 268 -4.93 2.06 -0.83
C GLY A 268 -3.88 0.99 -1.20
N PRO A 269 -2.68 1.40 -1.68
CA PRO A 269 -1.61 0.46 -1.98
C PRO A 269 -1.22 -0.35 -0.74
N THR A 270 -0.91 -1.63 -0.93
CA THR A 270 -0.50 -2.54 0.15
C THR A 270 0.74 -2.04 0.87
N THR A 271 0.74 -2.09 2.20
CA THR A 271 1.89 -1.74 3.03
C THR A 271 3.04 -2.73 2.84
N THR A 272 4.25 -2.34 3.22
CA THR A 272 5.41 -3.26 3.20
C THR A 272 5.18 -4.49 4.06
N TRP A 273 4.54 -4.32 5.23
CA TRP A 273 4.19 -5.43 6.12
C TRP A 273 3.16 -6.36 5.48
N GLU A 274 2.11 -5.83 4.87
CA GLU A 274 1.12 -6.65 4.16
C GLU A 274 1.77 -7.45 3.03
N ARG A 275 2.67 -6.84 2.26
CA ARG A 275 3.42 -7.53 1.22
C ARG A 275 4.32 -8.63 1.80
N LEU A 276 5.08 -8.36 2.87
CA LEU A 276 5.92 -9.37 3.53
C LEU A 276 5.08 -10.50 4.13
N ARG A 277 3.96 -10.16 4.74
CA ARG A 277 3.01 -11.16 5.25
C ARG A 277 2.51 -12.06 4.12
N ASP A 278 2.01 -11.47 3.04
CA ASP A 278 1.34 -12.18 1.94
C ASP A 278 2.34 -12.96 1.06
N THR A 279 3.55 -12.45 0.85
CA THR A 279 4.54 -13.09 -0.05
C THR A 279 5.57 -13.97 0.67
N GLN A 280 5.72 -13.84 2.00
CA GLN A 280 6.73 -14.57 2.77
C GLN A 280 6.14 -15.32 3.96
N LEU A 281 5.55 -14.63 4.94
CA LEU A 281 5.16 -15.25 6.22
C LEU A 281 4.05 -16.29 6.05
N VAL A 282 2.94 -15.93 5.41
CA VAL A 282 1.79 -16.84 5.23
C VAL A 282 2.16 -18.01 4.31
N PRO A 283 2.86 -17.81 3.15
CA PRO A 283 3.39 -18.89 2.34
C PRO A 283 4.38 -19.80 3.07
N PHE A 284 5.24 -19.24 3.91
CA PHE A 284 6.14 -20.03 4.75
C PHE A 284 5.36 -20.96 5.71
N LEU A 285 4.33 -20.44 6.40
CA LEU A 285 3.50 -21.24 7.28
C LEU A 285 2.77 -22.36 6.52
N PHE A 286 2.26 -22.07 5.33
CA PHE A 286 1.64 -23.08 4.47
C PHE A 286 2.64 -24.18 4.06
N ALA A 287 3.87 -23.81 3.74
CA ALA A 287 4.94 -24.75 3.38
C ALA A 287 5.40 -25.58 4.58
N ALA A 288 5.64 -24.94 5.73
CA ALA A 288 6.23 -25.55 6.93
C ALA A 288 5.28 -26.47 7.70
N LEU A 289 3.96 -26.25 7.57
CA LEU A 289 2.93 -26.95 8.36
C LEU A 289 1.98 -27.79 7.47
N PRO A 290 2.43 -28.92 6.89
CA PRO A 290 1.62 -29.74 5.98
C PRO A 290 0.24 -30.13 6.54
N PRO A 291 0.09 -30.52 7.84
CA PRO A 291 -1.22 -30.87 8.39
C PRO A 291 -2.23 -29.70 8.40
N LEU A 292 -1.73 -28.46 8.46
CA LEU A 292 -2.54 -27.25 8.53
C LEU A 292 -2.78 -26.57 7.17
N ARG A 293 -2.26 -27.10 6.07
CA ARG A 293 -2.37 -26.50 4.73
C ARG A 293 -3.81 -26.19 4.34
N ARG A 294 -4.75 -27.12 4.56
CA ARG A 294 -6.18 -26.91 4.29
C ARG A 294 -6.76 -25.76 5.11
N LEU A 295 -6.43 -25.71 6.40
CA LEU A 295 -6.88 -24.64 7.29
C LEU A 295 -6.34 -23.28 6.83
N ILE A 296 -5.03 -23.19 6.58
CA ILE A 296 -4.37 -21.97 6.11
C ILE A 296 -4.96 -21.54 4.76
N ALA A 297 -5.14 -22.44 3.81
CA ALA A 297 -5.75 -22.17 2.51
C ALA A 297 -7.18 -21.63 2.64
N ASN A 298 -8.00 -22.21 3.52
CA ASN A 298 -9.36 -21.76 3.77
C ASN A 298 -9.41 -20.37 4.42
N VAL A 299 -8.53 -20.10 5.37
CA VAL A 299 -8.41 -18.77 6.01
C VAL A 299 -7.97 -17.72 4.97
N VAL A 300 -6.98 -18.03 4.15
CA VAL A 300 -6.48 -17.13 3.10
C VAL A 300 -7.56 -16.85 2.06
N SER A 301 -8.22 -17.88 1.56
CA SER A 301 -9.27 -17.76 0.52
C SER A 301 -10.43 -16.87 0.98
N ARG A 302 -10.81 -16.94 2.27
CA ARG A 302 -11.91 -16.16 2.86
C ARG A 302 -11.49 -14.78 3.38
N SER A 303 -10.20 -14.52 3.48
CA SER A 303 -9.70 -13.28 4.09
C SER A 303 -9.83 -12.09 3.15
N ALA A 304 -10.57 -11.07 3.53
CA ALA A 304 -10.64 -9.80 2.79
C ALA A 304 -9.32 -8.99 2.85
N ARG A 305 -8.36 -9.38 3.70
CA ARG A 305 -7.12 -8.64 3.96
C ARG A 305 -5.89 -9.22 3.26
N LEU A 306 -5.90 -10.51 2.94
CA LEU A 306 -4.77 -11.19 2.30
C LEU A 306 -4.89 -11.09 0.78
N TYR A 307 -3.77 -10.83 0.09
CA TYR A 307 -3.72 -10.67 -1.37
C TYR A 307 -4.79 -9.70 -1.91
N ARG A 308 -4.98 -8.59 -1.19
CA ARG A 308 -6.10 -7.66 -1.46
C ARG A 308 -6.01 -7.02 -2.85
N ASN A 309 -4.85 -6.48 -3.23
CA ASN A 309 -4.70 -5.80 -4.52
C ASN A 309 -4.94 -6.74 -5.69
N GLU A 310 -4.42 -7.95 -5.58
CA GLU A 310 -4.60 -8.99 -6.58
C GLU A 310 -6.06 -9.43 -6.66
N ALA A 311 -6.72 -9.58 -5.51
CA ALA A 311 -8.15 -9.89 -5.43
C ALA A 311 -9.03 -8.78 -6.01
N ASP A 312 -8.67 -7.51 -5.78
CA ASP A 312 -9.39 -6.36 -6.32
C ASP A 312 -9.19 -6.24 -7.83
N ALA A 313 -8.03 -6.61 -8.37
CA ALA A 313 -7.80 -6.70 -9.81
C ALA A 313 -8.73 -7.74 -10.47
N VAL A 314 -8.94 -8.90 -9.84
CA VAL A 314 -9.92 -9.90 -10.32
C VAL A 314 -11.32 -9.29 -10.35
N ARG A 315 -11.77 -8.62 -9.27
CA ARG A 315 -13.10 -7.99 -9.21
C ARG A 315 -13.31 -6.93 -10.28
N GLN A 316 -12.26 -6.16 -10.57
CA GLN A 316 -12.31 -5.06 -11.52
C GLN A 316 -12.33 -5.53 -12.96
N HIS A 317 -11.54 -6.55 -13.29
CA HIS A 317 -11.27 -6.91 -14.69
C HIS A 317 -11.91 -8.24 -15.15
N ALA A 318 -12.29 -9.15 -14.22
CA ALA A 318 -12.83 -10.44 -14.62
C ALA A 318 -14.10 -10.31 -15.47
N ARG A 319 -15.01 -9.41 -15.13
CA ARG A 319 -16.23 -9.16 -15.92
C ARG A 319 -15.98 -8.50 -17.29
N THR A 320 -14.82 -7.89 -17.50
CA THR A 320 -14.46 -7.33 -18.81
C THR A 320 -14.19 -8.44 -19.83
N LEU A 321 -13.65 -9.57 -19.38
CA LEU A 321 -13.39 -10.75 -20.21
C LEU A 321 -14.50 -11.81 -20.12
N LEU A 322 -15.15 -11.89 -18.97
CA LEU A 322 -16.19 -12.86 -18.64
C LEU A 322 -17.45 -12.12 -18.14
N PRO A 323 -18.22 -11.49 -19.07
CA PRO A 323 -19.36 -10.64 -18.69
C PRO A 323 -20.48 -11.40 -17.97
N ASP A 324 -20.62 -12.70 -18.25
CA ASP A 324 -21.69 -13.55 -17.71
C ASP A 324 -21.43 -14.04 -16.27
N LEU A 325 -20.29 -13.69 -15.67
CA LEU A 325 -20.00 -14.07 -14.28
C LEU A 325 -21.01 -13.47 -13.31
N THR A 326 -21.69 -14.33 -12.57
CA THR A 326 -22.52 -13.95 -11.44
C THR A 326 -21.68 -13.41 -10.27
N ASP A 327 -22.29 -12.67 -9.35
CA ASP A 327 -21.58 -12.16 -8.15
C ASP A 327 -20.97 -13.30 -7.32
N THR A 328 -21.64 -14.44 -7.22
CA THR A 328 -21.18 -15.62 -6.49
C THR A 328 -19.97 -16.26 -7.16
N GLU A 329 -19.99 -16.39 -8.47
CA GLU A 329 -18.86 -16.93 -9.24
C GLU A 329 -17.65 -15.99 -9.20
N LEU A 330 -17.88 -14.67 -9.26
CA LEU A 330 -16.81 -13.67 -9.11
C LEU A 330 -16.13 -13.76 -7.74
N GLU A 331 -16.88 -13.83 -6.64
CA GLU A 331 -16.28 -13.98 -5.30
C GLU A 331 -15.62 -15.36 -5.12
N THR A 332 -16.11 -16.38 -5.79
CA THR A 332 -15.44 -17.70 -5.85
C THR A 332 -14.10 -17.60 -6.59
N ALA A 333 -14.06 -16.91 -7.74
CA ALA A 333 -12.83 -16.64 -8.47
C ALA A 333 -11.83 -15.82 -7.63
N VAL A 334 -12.31 -14.82 -6.89
CA VAL A 334 -11.48 -14.03 -5.96
C VAL A 334 -10.90 -14.91 -4.84
N ALA A 335 -11.70 -15.80 -4.25
CA ALA A 335 -11.24 -16.72 -3.22
C ALA A 335 -10.22 -17.72 -3.76
N ASP A 336 -10.42 -18.18 -5.01
CA ASP A 336 -9.50 -19.06 -5.70
C ASP A 336 -8.20 -18.35 -6.08
N HIS A 337 -8.28 -17.09 -6.49
CA HIS A 337 -7.09 -16.28 -6.79
C HIS A 337 -6.18 -16.13 -5.58
N ARG A 338 -6.74 -15.86 -4.39
CA ARG A 338 -5.96 -15.82 -3.15
C ARG A 338 -5.27 -17.14 -2.84
N PHE A 339 -5.95 -18.26 -3.07
CA PHE A 339 -5.35 -19.58 -2.92
C PHE A 339 -4.20 -19.80 -3.91
N THR A 340 -4.40 -19.43 -5.17
CA THR A 340 -3.38 -19.53 -6.22
C THR A 340 -2.15 -18.69 -5.87
N ARG A 341 -2.33 -17.45 -5.43
CA ARG A 341 -1.22 -16.59 -4.98
C ARG A 341 -0.48 -17.15 -3.76
N LEU A 342 -1.22 -17.73 -2.81
CA LEU A 342 -0.62 -18.41 -1.65
C LEU A 342 0.30 -19.54 -2.09
N THR A 343 -0.18 -20.42 -2.97
CA THR A 343 0.58 -21.59 -3.42
C THR A 343 1.78 -21.21 -4.28
N ASP A 344 1.64 -20.22 -5.18
CA ASP A 344 2.75 -19.69 -5.97
C ASP A 344 3.89 -19.13 -5.10
N HIS A 345 3.56 -18.38 -4.04
CA HIS A 345 4.58 -17.88 -3.13
C HIS A 345 5.12 -18.97 -2.18
N ALA A 346 4.33 -20.00 -1.88
CA ALA A 346 4.75 -21.10 -1.01
C ALA A 346 5.73 -22.04 -1.70
N ASP A 347 5.70 -22.15 -3.02
CA ASP A 347 6.52 -23.08 -3.79
C ASP A 347 8.00 -22.97 -3.44
N MET A 348 8.54 -21.78 -3.31
CA MET A 348 9.93 -21.59 -2.94
C MET A 348 10.26 -22.06 -1.51
N TRP A 349 9.33 -21.86 -0.58
CA TRP A 349 9.50 -22.35 0.79
C TRP A 349 9.41 -23.87 0.86
N ILE A 350 8.56 -24.49 0.03
CA ILE A 350 8.50 -25.94 -0.12
C ILE A 350 9.83 -26.48 -0.64
N TYR A 351 10.41 -25.87 -1.70
CA TYR A 351 11.76 -26.21 -2.17
C TYR A 351 12.81 -26.13 -1.06
N LYS A 352 12.79 -25.04 -0.31
CA LYS A 352 13.80 -24.80 0.71
C LYS A 352 13.70 -25.74 1.91
N LEU A 353 12.47 -26.10 2.30
CA LEU A 353 12.20 -26.94 3.48
C LEU A 353 12.25 -28.45 3.15
N TRP A 354 11.75 -28.83 1.99
CA TRP A 354 11.50 -30.23 1.65
C TRP A 354 12.32 -30.74 0.45
N GLY A 355 13.01 -29.86 -0.25
CA GLY A 355 13.81 -30.17 -1.43
C GLY A 355 13.02 -30.47 -2.70
N THR A 356 13.76 -30.72 -3.80
CA THR A 356 13.17 -31.01 -5.13
C THR A 356 12.41 -32.33 -5.17
N ARG A 357 12.90 -33.34 -4.46
CA ARG A 357 12.29 -34.68 -4.37
C ARG A 357 10.88 -34.66 -3.77
N TRP A 358 10.56 -33.63 -2.98
CA TRP A 358 9.19 -33.52 -2.46
C TRP A 358 8.18 -33.34 -3.59
N TYR A 359 8.50 -32.47 -4.55
CA TYR A 359 7.64 -32.26 -5.72
C TYR A 359 7.49 -33.50 -6.56
N ASP A 360 8.58 -34.20 -6.86
CA ASP A 360 8.53 -35.44 -7.64
C ASP A 360 7.61 -36.51 -7.02
N LYS A 361 7.57 -36.59 -5.70
CA LYS A 361 6.68 -37.52 -4.97
C LYS A 361 5.22 -37.07 -4.89
N HIS A 362 4.95 -35.76 -4.99
CA HIS A 362 3.62 -35.22 -4.71
C HIS A 362 2.92 -34.66 -5.95
N ILE A 363 3.64 -34.41 -7.02
CA ILE A 363 3.06 -34.00 -8.31
C ILE A 363 2.17 -35.11 -8.85
N VAL A 364 0.95 -34.72 -9.22
CA VAL A 364 0.04 -35.58 -9.96
C VAL A 364 0.14 -35.19 -11.44
N LEU A 365 0.64 -36.10 -12.28
CA LEU A 365 0.58 -35.93 -13.72
C LEU A 365 -0.83 -36.28 -14.19
N ASP A 366 -1.44 -35.41 -14.97
CA ASP A 366 -2.71 -35.71 -15.64
C ASP A 366 -2.46 -36.72 -16.76
N ALA A 367 -3.29 -37.76 -16.83
CA ALA A 367 -3.15 -38.94 -17.68
C ALA A 367 -3.17 -38.71 -19.21
N LYS A 368 -3.24 -37.46 -19.65
CA LYS A 368 -3.22 -37.12 -21.08
C LYS A 368 -1.82 -37.09 -21.71
N HIS A 369 -0.78 -37.34 -20.92
CA HIS A 369 0.60 -37.31 -21.41
C HIS A 369 1.25 -38.70 -21.33
N ASP A 370 1.27 -39.39 -22.47
CA ASP A 370 1.96 -40.67 -22.65
C ASP A 370 3.38 -40.53 -23.29
N GLY A 371 3.88 -39.29 -23.44
CA GLY A 371 5.15 -39.00 -24.08
C GLY A 371 6.34 -38.92 -23.11
N ALA A 372 7.51 -39.30 -23.58
CA ALA A 372 8.75 -39.03 -22.91
C ALA A 372 9.03 -37.52 -22.91
N PHE A 373 9.40 -36.96 -21.75
CA PHE A 373 9.87 -35.59 -21.69
C PHE A 373 11.25 -35.50 -22.34
N GLU A 374 11.36 -34.63 -23.35
CA GLU A 374 12.60 -34.44 -24.10
C GLU A 374 13.17 -33.03 -23.91
N GLN A 375 14.40 -32.86 -24.36
CA GLN A 375 15.02 -31.56 -24.41
C GLN A 375 14.29 -30.65 -25.40
N GLY A 376 13.74 -29.53 -24.89
CA GLY A 376 12.95 -28.61 -25.72
C GLY A 376 12.67 -27.27 -25.07
N PHE A 377 11.65 -26.63 -25.58
CA PHE A 377 11.11 -25.39 -25.08
C PHE A 377 9.78 -25.64 -24.35
N TYR A 378 9.80 -25.45 -23.03
CA TYR A 378 8.64 -25.59 -22.15
C TYR A 378 7.99 -24.23 -21.98
N LEU A 379 6.86 -24.04 -22.63
CA LEU A 379 6.11 -22.80 -22.68
C LEU A 379 4.95 -22.87 -21.68
N GLY A 380 4.96 -21.99 -20.71
CA GLY A 380 3.98 -21.96 -19.63
C GLY A 380 3.13 -20.71 -19.62
N TYR A 381 2.25 -20.66 -18.63
CA TYR A 381 1.31 -19.59 -18.38
C TYR A 381 1.52 -19.00 -16.99
N HIS A 382 1.24 -17.72 -16.80
CA HIS A 382 1.09 -17.13 -15.47
C HIS A 382 -0.24 -17.59 -14.83
N PHE A 383 -0.37 -18.90 -14.71
CA PHE A 383 -1.56 -19.59 -14.25
C PHE A 383 -1.18 -20.65 -13.22
N GLY A 384 -1.78 -20.61 -12.03
CA GLY A 384 -1.40 -21.51 -10.94
C GLY A 384 0.03 -21.26 -10.46
N GLY A 385 0.72 -22.30 -10.01
CA GLY A 385 2.13 -22.26 -9.61
C GLY A 385 3.00 -22.94 -10.66
N SER A 386 3.98 -22.24 -11.24
CA SER A 386 4.72 -22.74 -12.40
C SER A 386 6.17 -23.13 -12.12
N TRP A 387 6.72 -22.74 -10.97
CA TRP A 387 8.17 -22.90 -10.67
C TRP A 387 8.61 -24.34 -10.43
N TRP A 388 7.73 -25.20 -9.97
CA TRP A 388 8.07 -26.57 -9.63
C TRP A 388 8.21 -27.51 -10.84
N ILE A 389 7.81 -27.07 -12.05
CA ILE A 389 8.14 -27.82 -13.28
C ILE A 389 9.66 -28.01 -13.43
N ALA A 390 10.44 -27.02 -13.04
CA ALA A 390 11.89 -27.11 -13.11
C ALA A 390 12.46 -28.22 -12.21
N ALA A 391 11.89 -28.43 -11.02
CA ALA A 391 12.25 -29.56 -10.17
C ALA A 391 11.86 -30.89 -10.82
N PHE A 392 10.68 -30.94 -11.38
CA PHE A 392 10.17 -32.13 -12.05
C PHE A 392 11.06 -32.57 -13.23
N LEU A 393 11.49 -31.62 -14.07
CA LEU A 393 12.38 -31.90 -15.21
C LEU A 393 13.79 -32.30 -14.73
N ARG A 394 14.30 -31.67 -13.68
CA ARG A 394 15.59 -32.01 -13.08
C ARG A 394 15.64 -33.46 -12.58
N GLU A 395 14.64 -33.94 -11.88
CA GLU A 395 14.58 -35.32 -11.36
C GLU A 395 14.51 -36.35 -12.51
N ARG A 396 14.22 -35.89 -13.74
CA ARG A 396 14.27 -36.69 -14.99
C ARG A 396 15.54 -36.49 -15.80
N ASN A 397 16.57 -35.91 -15.20
CA ASN A 397 17.87 -35.61 -15.84
C ASN A 397 17.74 -34.65 -17.05
N LEU A 398 16.75 -33.79 -17.07
CA LEU A 398 16.59 -32.74 -18.07
C LEU A 398 17.03 -31.37 -17.47
N PRO A 399 18.30 -30.99 -17.68
CA PRO A 399 18.76 -29.69 -17.19
C PRO A 399 17.96 -28.56 -17.86
N THR A 400 17.57 -27.56 -17.06
CA THR A 400 16.61 -26.57 -17.53
C THR A 400 17.01 -25.18 -17.06
N ALA A 401 17.01 -24.20 -17.97
CA ALA A 401 17.11 -22.78 -17.67
C ALA A 401 15.72 -22.13 -17.68
N ILE A 402 15.53 -21.13 -16.84
CA ILE A 402 14.29 -20.34 -16.82
C ILE A 402 14.61 -18.93 -17.29
N LEU A 403 13.78 -18.41 -18.19
CA LEU A 403 13.83 -17.02 -18.62
C LEU A 403 12.98 -16.16 -17.70
N PHE A 404 13.60 -15.17 -17.10
CA PHE A 404 12.97 -14.20 -16.21
C PHE A 404 12.90 -12.82 -16.85
N TRP A 405 11.91 -12.06 -16.45
CA TRP A 405 11.90 -10.62 -16.64
C TRP A 405 12.71 -9.96 -15.52
N ASP A 406 13.70 -9.13 -15.87
CA ASP A 406 14.42 -8.33 -14.89
C ASP A 406 13.70 -6.99 -14.72
N THR A 407 13.30 -6.69 -13.49
CA THR A 407 12.64 -5.42 -13.18
C THR A 407 13.67 -4.31 -13.06
N GLU A 408 13.37 -3.13 -13.62
CA GLU A 408 14.21 -1.93 -13.49
C GLU A 408 14.59 -1.65 -12.02
N LYS A 409 15.77 -1.03 -11.83
CA LYS A 409 16.26 -0.66 -10.49
C LYS A 409 15.25 0.19 -9.75
N PRO A 410 14.79 -0.21 -8.58
CA PRO A 410 13.76 0.50 -7.85
C PRO A 410 14.24 1.88 -7.41
N GLN A 411 13.41 2.90 -7.60
CA GLN A 411 13.72 4.29 -7.22
C GLN A 411 13.51 4.58 -5.72
N ALA A 412 12.78 3.72 -4.98
CA ALA A 412 12.45 3.89 -3.57
C ALA A 412 12.78 2.65 -2.74
N TRP A 413 12.89 2.82 -1.38
CA TRP A 413 13.28 1.73 -0.48
C TRP A 413 12.37 0.48 -0.54
N ILE A 414 11.06 0.65 -0.64
CA ILE A 414 10.10 -0.46 -0.69
C ILE A 414 10.22 -1.29 -1.96
N PRO A 415 10.27 -0.66 -3.15
CA PRO A 415 10.60 -1.38 -4.36
C PRO A 415 11.95 -2.09 -4.29
N ARG A 416 12.98 -1.50 -3.65
CA ARG A 416 14.29 -2.14 -3.44
C ARG A 416 14.20 -3.43 -2.61
N LEU A 417 13.39 -3.45 -1.55
CA LEU A 417 13.19 -4.65 -0.76
C LEU A 417 12.50 -5.75 -1.56
N MET A 418 11.43 -5.42 -2.29
CA MET A 418 10.73 -6.39 -3.15
C MET A 418 11.63 -6.91 -4.27
N HIS A 419 12.42 -6.05 -4.89
CA HIS A 419 13.43 -6.44 -5.85
C HIS A 419 14.44 -7.43 -5.25
N ARG A 420 14.96 -7.17 -4.04
CA ARG A 420 15.84 -8.12 -3.32
C ARG A 420 15.17 -9.46 -3.06
N ILE A 421 13.90 -9.48 -2.69
CA ILE A 421 13.13 -10.71 -2.46
C ILE A 421 12.97 -11.48 -3.78
N THR A 422 12.64 -10.80 -4.86
CA THR A 422 12.52 -11.41 -6.20
C THR A 422 13.86 -12.00 -6.65
N HIS A 423 14.94 -11.22 -6.57
CA HIS A 423 16.29 -11.72 -6.90
C HIS A 423 16.72 -12.89 -6.01
N TRP A 424 16.44 -12.85 -4.72
CA TRP A 424 16.70 -13.97 -3.83
C TRP A 424 15.92 -15.23 -4.25
N ARG A 425 14.65 -15.07 -4.65
CA ARG A 425 13.80 -16.15 -5.17
C ARG A 425 14.40 -16.74 -6.45
N VAL A 426 14.73 -15.90 -7.43
CA VAL A 426 15.35 -16.30 -8.70
C VAL A 426 16.70 -17.01 -8.48
N ASN A 427 17.59 -16.42 -7.67
CA ASN A 427 18.89 -17.01 -7.35
C ASN A 427 18.76 -18.33 -6.58
N THR A 428 17.74 -18.50 -5.76
CA THR A 428 17.50 -19.75 -5.04
C THR A 428 17.07 -20.84 -6.02
N ILE A 429 16.16 -20.52 -6.94
CA ILE A 429 15.75 -21.42 -8.02
C ILE A 429 16.95 -21.79 -8.91
N GLY A 430 17.76 -20.81 -9.33
CA GLY A 430 18.95 -21.03 -10.13
C GLY A 430 19.94 -22.01 -9.49
N ARG A 431 20.20 -21.85 -8.19
CA ARG A 431 21.05 -22.79 -7.43
C ARG A 431 20.45 -24.20 -7.37
N LEU A 432 19.13 -24.30 -7.21
CA LEU A 432 18.43 -25.59 -7.18
C LEU A 432 18.51 -26.31 -8.52
N LEU A 433 18.40 -25.56 -9.63
CA LEU A 433 18.47 -26.12 -10.98
C LEU A 433 19.89 -26.46 -11.44
N GLY A 434 20.89 -25.84 -10.81
CA GLY A 434 22.29 -26.05 -11.18
C GLY A 434 22.71 -25.42 -12.51
N VAL A 435 21.92 -24.50 -13.05
CA VAL A 435 22.20 -23.73 -14.27
C VAL A 435 21.95 -22.24 -14.07
N PRO A 436 22.70 -21.35 -14.76
CA PRO A 436 22.46 -19.92 -14.72
C PRO A 436 21.06 -19.57 -15.22
N GLN A 437 20.40 -18.63 -14.55
CA GLN A 437 19.13 -18.10 -15.01
C GLN A 437 19.36 -17.06 -16.11
N LEU A 438 18.41 -16.95 -17.04
CA LEU A 438 18.43 -16.00 -18.14
C LEU A 438 17.49 -14.82 -17.82
N PHE A 439 17.87 -13.64 -18.30
CA PHE A 439 17.04 -12.44 -18.13
C PHE A 439 16.78 -11.78 -19.49
N THR A 440 15.54 -11.35 -19.73
CA THR A 440 15.09 -10.82 -21.03
C THR A 440 15.85 -9.56 -21.45
N ASN A 441 16.26 -8.72 -20.50
CA ASN A 441 17.01 -7.47 -20.74
C ASN A 441 18.54 -7.68 -20.86
N THR A 442 19.02 -8.91 -20.84
CA THR A 442 20.44 -9.19 -21.03
C THR A 442 20.78 -9.14 -22.53
N GLU A 443 21.75 -8.32 -22.88
CA GLU A 443 22.26 -8.27 -24.27
C GLU A 443 22.71 -9.66 -24.74
N GLY A 444 22.24 -10.06 -25.92
CA GLY A 444 22.55 -11.38 -26.47
C GLY A 444 21.83 -12.56 -25.82
N VAL A 445 20.72 -12.36 -25.08
CA VAL A 445 19.96 -13.45 -24.44
C VAL A 445 19.54 -14.54 -25.42
N SER A 446 19.16 -14.19 -26.66
CA SER A 446 18.82 -15.17 -27.70
C SER A 446 19.98 -16.12 -28.03
N TRP A 447 21.23 -15.62 -28.07
CA TRP A 447 22.42 -16.45 -28.24
C TRP A 447 22.68 -17.35 -27.03
N GLN A 448 22.41 -16.89 -25.84
CA GLN A 448 22.51 -17.70 -24.62
C GLN A 448 21.47 -18.83 -24.64
N ILE A 449 20.24 -18.57 -25.09
CA ILE A 449 19.21 -19.60 -25.26
C ILE A 449 19.66 -20.66 -26.27
N ILE A 450 20.14 -20.25 -27.46
CA ILE A 450 20.64 -21.17 -28.49
C ILE A 450 21.81 -22.01 -27.97
N ARG A 451 22.75 -21.39 -27.27
CA ARG A 451 23.88 -22.10 -26.66
C ARG A 451 23.43 -23.14 -25.63
N ASN A 452 22.45 -22.79 -24.80
CA ASN A 452 21.88 -23.73 -23.83
C ASN A 452 21.23 -24.91 -24.52
N TRP A 453 20.44 -24.70 -25.56
CA TRP A 453 19.85 -25.79 -26.34
C TRP A 453 20.89 -26.70 -26.99
N ARG A 454 21.99 -26.14 -27.50
CA ARG A 454 23.12 -26.94 -28.05
C ARG A 454 23.82 -27.78 -26.97
N ASN A 455 23.84 -27.30 -25.74
CA ASN A 455 24.43 -27.98 -24.60
C ASN A 455 23.45 -28.94 -23.87
N GLY A 456 22.31 -29.26 -24.45
CA GLY A 456 21.37 -30.18 -23.84
C GLY A 456 20.47 -29.56 -22.73
N VAL A 457 20.46 -28.22 -22.57
CA VAL A 457 19.67 -27.52 -21.54
C VAL A 457 18.34 -27.06 -22.14
N SER A 458 17.21 -27.47 -21.57
CA SER A 458 15.86 -27.01 -21.95
C SER A 458 15.61 -25.59 -21.49
N LEU A 459 14.65 -24.90 -22.12
CA LEU A 459 14.20 -23.57 -21.73
C LEU A 459 12.78 -23.63 -21.17
N ILE A 460 12.54 -22.95 -20.04
CA ILE A 460 11.22 -22.63 -19.52
C ILE A 460 10.98 -21.13 -19.67
N ALA A 461 9.84 -20.74 -20.25
CA ALA A 461 9.40 -19.34 -20.30
C ALA A 461 7.87 -19.25 -20.27
N MET A 462 7.37 -18.07 -19.91
CA MET A 462 5.95 -17.73 -19.99
C MET A 462 5.73 -16.85 -21.22
N ALA A 463 4.67 -17.08 -21.99
CA ALA A 463 4.37 -16.28 -23.18
C ALA A 463 3.14 -15.37 -23.03
N ASP A 464 2.36 -15.51 -21.98
CA ASP A 464 1.32 -14.55 -21.63
C ASP A 464 1.93 -13.29 -20.95
N VAL A 465 2.73 -12.56 -21.73
CA VAL A 465 3.40 -11.33 -21.29
C VAL A 465 2.70 -10.13 -21.93
N PRO A 466 2.30 -9.11 -21.14
CA PRO A 466 1.64 -7.93 -21.67
C PRO A 466 2.45 -7.20 -22.75
N PRO A 467 1.82 -6.72 -23.84
CA PRO A 467 2.48 -6.07 -24.98
C PRO A 467 3.46 -4.93 -24.62
N PRO A 468 3.18 -4.05 -23.64
CA PRO A 468 4.12 -2.99 -23.28
C PRO A 468 5.48 -3.46 -22.73
N LEU A 469 5.58 -4.74 -22.40
CA LEU A 469 6.79 -5.35 -21.84
C LEU A 469 7.65 -6.07 -22.90
N VAL A 470 7.25 -6.07 -24.16
CA VAL A 470 7.93 -6.79 -25.25
C VAL A 470 8.08 -5.91 -26.48
N ASP A 471 9.15 -6.13 -27.25
CA ASP A 471 9.46 -5.31 -28.42
C ASP A 471 8.61 -5.66 -29.66
N ARG A 472 8.07 -6.87 -29.70
CA ARG A 472 7.33 -7.39 -30.87
C ARG A 472 6.17 -8.27 -30.42
N THR A 473 5.00 -8.04 -31.05
CA THR A 473 3.78 -8.80 -30.84
C THR A 473 3.20 -9.29 -32.15
N CYS A 474 2.36 -10.34 -32.08
CA CYS A 474 1.45 -10.78 -33.12
C CYS A 474 0.02 -10.68 -32.63
N THR A 475 -0.89 -10.35 -33.55
CA THR A 475 -2.33 -10.32 -33.27
C THR A 475 -2.87 -11.75 -33.34
N VAL A 476 -3.55 -12.17 -32.29
CA VAL A 476 -4.28 -13.45 -32.18
C VAL A 476 -5.67 -13.18 -31.63
N GLU A 477 -6.56 -14.15 -31.74
CA GLU A 477 -7.90 -14.06 -31.15
C GLU A 477 -7.84 -14.49 -29.67
N PHE A 478 -8.44 -13.66 -28.78
CA PHE A 478 -8.51 -13.92 -27.33
C PHE A 478 -9.80 -13.34 -26.77
N PHE A 479 -10.69 -14.17 -26.25
CA PHE A 479 -12.05 -13.81 -25.83
C PHE A 479 -12.85 -13.12 -26.95
N ASP A 480 -12.84 -13.74 -28.14
CA ASP A 480 -13.54 -13.25 -29.35
C ASP A 480 -13.12 -11.81 -29.76
N ARG A 481 -11.89 -11.41 -29.42
CA ARG A 481 -11.33 -10.07 -29.67
C ARG A 481 -9.88 -10.15 -30.12
N PRO A 482 -9.42 -9.26 -31.03
CA PRO A 482 -8.00 -9.18 -31.39
C PRO A 482 -7.16 -8.76 -30.20
N ALA A 483 -6.16 -9.56 -29.85
CA ALA A 483 -5.22 -9.35 -28.75
C ALA A 483 -3.78 -9.56 -29.23
N GLU A 484 -2.84 -8.95 -28.53
CA GLU A 484 -1.42 -8.93 -28.88
C GLU A 484 -0.62 -9.83 -27.95
N PHE A 485 0.14 -10.77 -28.50
CA PHE A 485 1.01 -11.68 -27.75
C PHE A 485 2.39 -11.78 -28.38
N PRO A 486 3.48 -12.09 -27.61
CA PRO A 486 4.84 -12.13 -28.11
C PRO A 486 5.16 -13.45 -28.86
N PRO A 487 5.55 -13.43 -30.14
CA PRO A 487 5.90 -14.62 -30.90
C PRO A 487 7.38 -15.03 -30.79
N SER A 488 8.27 -14.14 -30.34
CA SER A 488 9.72 -14.22 -30.55
C SER A 488 10.37 -15.51 -30.06
N LEU A 489 9.96 -16.05 -28.91
CA LEU A 489 10.52 -17.30 -28.36
C LEU A 489 10.02 -18.53 -29.11
N ILE A 490 8.77 -18.53 -29.56
CA ILE A 490 8.19 -19.58 -30.39
C ILE A 490 8.91 -19.62 -31.74
N GLU A 491 9.08 -18.46 -32.40
CA GLU A 491 9.85 -18.36 -33.64
C GLU A 491 11.27 -18.88 -33.47
N LEU A 492 11.94 -18.53 -32.37
CA LEU A 492 13.30 -18.97 -32.09
C LEU A 492 13.37 -20.49 -31.93
N ALA A 493 12.41 -21.10 -31.20
CA ALA A 493 12.35 -22.55 -31.01
C ALA A 493 12.12 -23.28 -32.34
N LEU A 494 11.18 -22.81 -33.16
CA LEU A 494 10.89 -23.38 -34.48
C LEU A 494 12.09 -23.29 -35.43
N ARG A 495 12.79 -22.13 -35.48
CA ARG A 495 14.02 -21.96 -36.29
C ARG A 495 15.15 -22.90 -35.84
N GLN A 496 15.23 -23.22 -34.55
CA GLN A 496 16.21 -24.15 -33.99
C GLN A 496 15.71 -25.61 -33.99
N LYS A 497 14.56 -25.90 -34.58
CA LYS A 497 13.93 -27.21 -34.64
C LYS A 497 13.82 -27.88 -33.27
N LYS A 498 13.45 -27.09 -32.24
CA LYS A 498 13.25 -27.61 -30.88
C LYS A 498 11.79 -27.94 -30.66
N PRO A 499 11.45 -29.08 -30.05
CA PRO A 499 10.08 -29.39 -29.67
C PRO A 499 9.57 -28.36 -28.68
N ILE A 500 8.31 -27.99 -28.81
CA ILE A 500 7.61 -27.03 -27.95
C ILE A 500 6.60 -27.80 -27.13
N TYR A 501 6.69 -27.66 -25.81
CA TYR A 501 5.78 -28.27 -24.85
C TYR A 501 4.99 -27.17 -24.14
N LEU A 502 3.65 -27.20 -24.23
CA LEU A 502 2.82 -26.38 -23.37
C LEU A 502 2.64 -27.08 -22.03
N PHE A 503 2.83 -26.33 -20.95
CA PHE A 503 2.60 -26.86 -19.62
C PHE A 503 1.73 -25.93 -18.77
N LYS A 504 0.89 -26.53 -17.97
CA LYS A 504 0.12 -25.86 -16.93
C LYS A 504 0.37 -26.55 -15.59
N ALA A 505 0.45 -25.75 -14.56
CA ALA A 505 0.80 -26.20 -13.23
C ALA A 505 -0.10 -25.50 -12.22
N GLU A 506 -0.83 -26.25 -11.44
CA GLU A 506 -1.76 -25.71 -10.46
C GLU A 506 -1.83 -26.59 -9.20
N TRP A 507 -2.34 -26.05 -8.12
CA TRP A 507 -2.63 -26.81 -6.92
C TRP A 507 -4.10 -27.22 -6.87
N ASP A 508 -4.34 -28.51 -6.64
CA ASP A 508 -5.67 -28.98 -6.33
C ASP A 508 -6.06 -28.59 -4.89
N ARG A 509 -7.18 -27.89 -4.75
CA ARG A 509 -7.69 -27.43 -3.44
C ARG A 509 -8.20 -28.56 -2.56
N VAL A 510 -8.60 -29.67 -3.13
CA VAL A 510 -9.18 -30.82 -2.41
C VAL A 510 -8.08 -31.69 -1.84
N THR A 511 -7.12 -32.08 -2.68
CA THR A 511 -6.02 -32.97 -2.28
C THR A 511 -4.83 -32.23 -1.67
N MET A 512 -4.74 -30.90 -1.86
CA MET A 512 -3.58 -30.08 -1.52
C MET A 512 -2.30 -30.62 -2.17
N ARG A 513 -2.40 -31.08 -3.43
CA ARG A 513 -1.28 -31.56 -4.23
C ARG A 513 -1.12 -30.72 -5.50
N PRO A 514 0.12 -30.56 -5.98
CA PRO A 514 0.37 -29.95 -7.27
C PRO A 514 -0.03 -30.90 -8.40
N ILE A 515 -0.76 -30.38 -9.39
CA ILE A 515 -1.15 -31.09 -10.62
C ILE A 515 -0.42 -30.42 -11.78
N MET A 516 0.11 -31.25 -12.68
CA MET A 516 0.77 -30.79 -13.89
C MET A 516 0.20 -31.50 -15.13
N GLN A 517 -0.02 -30.71 -16.17
CA GLN A 517 -0.32 -31.18 -17.51
C GLN A 517 0.76 -30.65 -18.45
N VAL A 518 1.26 -31.50 -19.32
CA VAL A 518 2.23 -31.12 -20.34
C VAL A 518 1.78 -31.77 -21.64
N ARG A 519 1.79 -31.02 -22.74
CA ARG A 519 1.54 -31.54 -24.08
C ARG A 519 2.53 -30.98 -25.08
N GLU A 520 2.90 -31.78 -26.05
CA GLU A 520 3.68 -31.31 -27.18
C GLU A 520 2.79 -30.57 -28.17
N VAL A 521 3.33 -29.49 -28.73
CA VAL A 521 2.67 -28.74 -29.80
C VAL A 521 3.33 -29.09 -31.14
N VAL A 522 2.56 -29.63 -32.02
CA VAL A 522 3.00 -29.93 -33.40
C VAL A 522 2.52 -28.82 -34.31
N GLY A 523 3.41 -27.91 -34.70
CA GLY A 523 3.08 -26.81 -35.61
C GLY A 523 4.31 -26.33 -36.38
N LEU A 524 4.13 -26.01 -37.65
CA LEU A 524 5.19 -25.47 -38.52
C LEU A 524 5.24 -23.94 -38.56
N ASN A 525 4.20 -23.28 -38.06
CA ASN A 525 4.03 -21.83 -38.10
C ASN A 525 3.85 -21.29 -36.69
N HIS A 526 4.58 -20.21 -36.37
CA HIS A 526 4.52 -19.56 -35.04
C HIS A 526 3.16 -18.95 -34.72
N GLU A 527 2.40 -18.48 -35.72
CA GLU A 527 1.06 -17.92 -35.53
C GLU A 527 0.08 -18.98 -35.04
N LEU A 528 0.10 -20.17 -35.64
CA LEU A 528 -0.75 -21.29 -35.22
C LEU A 528 -0.39 -21.80 -33.82
N VAL A 529 0.92 -21.90 -33.52
CA VAL A 529 1.39 -22.29 -32.18
C VAL A 529 0.98 -21.26 -31.16
N LEU A 530 1.06 -19.97 -31.50
CA LEU A 530 0.68 -18.89 -30.59
C LEU A 530 -0.85 -18.87 -30.38
N GLN A 531 -1.65 -19.09 -31.44
CA GLN A 531 -3.11 -19.20 -31.31
C GLN A 531 -3.50 -20.38 -30.42
N ASP A 532 -2.93 -21.57 -30.66
CA ASP A 532 -3.17 -22.77 -29.83
C ASP A 532 -2.80 -22.53 -28.35
N PHE A 533 -1.71 -21.78 -28.07
CA PHE A 533 -1.34 -21.35 -26.73
C PHE A 533 -2.41 -20.43 -26.12
N VAL A 534 -2.92 -19.46 -26.88
CA VAL A 534 -3.91 -18.49 -26.38
C VAL A 534 -5.28 -19.14 -26.21
N ASP A 535 -5.69 -20.04 -27.10
CA ASP A 535 -6.94 -20.80 -26.97
C ASP A 535 -6.96 -21.66 -25.70
N GLU A 536 -5.82 -22.30 -25.39
CA GLU A 536 -5.69 -23.05 -24.14
C GLU A 536 -5.73 -22.12 -22.91
N LEU A 537 -5.06 -20.96 -22.96
CA LEU A 537 -5.11 -19.96 -21.89
C LEU A 537 -6.54 -19.49 -21.66
N GLU A 538 -7.29 -19.16 -22.71
CA GLU A 538 -8.68 -18.76 -22.61
C GLU A 538 -9.54 -19.86 -21.99
N SER A 539 -9.41 -21.09 -22.47
CA SER A 539 -10.11 -22.25 -21.91
C SER A 539 -9.83 -22.43 -20.41
N MET A 540 -8.59 -22.23 -19.98
CA MET A 540 -8.21 -22.30 -18.56
C MET A 540 -8.85 -21.17 -17.75
N ILE A 541 -8.82 -19.93 -18.24
CA ILE A 541 -9.40 -18.76 -17.58
C ILE A 541 -10.92 -18.92 -17.48
N ARG A 542 -11.60 -19.37 -18.52
CA ARG A 542 -13.06 -19.63 -18.50
C ARG A 542 -13.43 -20.67 -17.45
N ARG A 543 -12.65 -21.75 -17.30
CA ARG A 543 -12.89 -22.81 -16.30
C ARG A 543 -12.55 -22.39 -14.89
N ARG A 544 -11.45 -21.65 -14.70
CA ARG A 544 -10.91 -21.29 -13.39
C ARG A 544 -10.31 -19.88 -13.39
N PRO A 545 -11.18 -18.84 -13.41
CA PRO A 545 -10.72 -17.45 -13.52
C PRO A 545 -9.74 -17.05 -12.42
N GLY A 546 -9.91 -17.58 -11.20
CA GLY A 546 -9.04 -17.26 -10.05
C GLY A 546 -7.59 -17.75 -10.20
N ALA A 547 -7.28 -18.66 -11.10
CA ALA A 547 -5.94 -19.20 -11.24
C ALA A 547 -5.01 -18.35 -12.14
N TRP A 548 -5.52 -17.42 -12.94
CA TRP A 548 -4.70 -16.53 -13.77
C TRP A 548 -4.16 -15.35 -12.96
N HIS A 549 -2.84 -15.08 -13.10
CA HIS A 549 -2.15 -14.08 -12.28
C HIS A 549 -2.26 -12.66 -12.84
N LEU A 550 -2.51 -12.49 -14.14
CA LEU A 550 -2.37 -11.22 -14.84
C LEU A 550 -3.66 -10.41 -14.92
N TRP A 551 -4.59 -10.59 -13.99
CA TRP A 551 -5.83 -9.80 -13.97
C TRP A 551 -5.60 -8.29 -13.90
N GLY A 552 -4.50 -7.84 -13.25
CA GLY A 552 -4.14 -6.42 -13.20
C GLY A 552 -3.73 -5.85 -14.56
N ASP A 553 -3.27 -6.71 -15.47
CA ASP A 553 -2.76 -6.35 -16.79
C ASP A 553 -3.67 -6.85 -17.93
N ALA A 554 -4.81 -7.45 -17.60
CA ALA A 554 -5.70 -8.13 -18.54
C ALA A 554 -6.14 -7.25 -19.72
N THR A 555 -6.36 -5.96 -19.50
CA THR A 555 -6.77 -5.01 -20.53
C THR A 555 -5.63 -4.61 -21.47
N LEU A 556 -4.37 -4.82 -21.08
CA LEU A 556 -3.19 -4.44 -21.88
C LEU A 556 -2.98 -5.35 -23.10
N PHE A 557 -3.56 -6.55 -23.09
CA PHE A 557 -3.49 -7.47 -24.23
C PHE A 557 -4.31 -7.03 -25.43
N PHE A 558 -5.32 -6.17 -25.23
CA PHE A 558 -6.20 -5.70 -26.28
C PHE A 558 -5.76 -4.33 -26.82
N ARG A 559 -5.84 -4.14 -28.13
CA ARG A 559 -5.61 -2.81 -28.72
C ARG A 559 -6.63 -1.82 -28.15
N GLN A 560 -6.16 -0.70 -27.66
CA GLN A 560 -7.04 0.43 -27.35
C GLN A 560 -7.58 0.96 -28.68
N SER A 561 -8.90 0.83 -28.89
CA SER A 561 -9.60 1.39 -30.04
C SER A 561 -9.60 2.93 -30.00
#